data_388d763fa8e4707baeb017906c239849
#
_entry.id   388d763fa8e4707baeb017906c239849
#
_cell.length_a   1.000
_cell.length_b   1.000
_cell.length_c   1.000
_cell.angle_alpha   90.00
_cell.angle_beta   90.00
_cell.angle_gamma   90.00
#
_symmetry.space_group_name_H-M   'P 1'
#
loop_
_entity.id
_entity.type
_entity.pdbx_description
1 polymer ?
#
loop_
_entity_poly.entity_id
_entity_poly.type
_entity_poly.pdbx_seq_one_letter_code
_entity_poly.pdbx_strand_id
1 'polypeptide(L)'
;RSEKYVANDDLIVHGGDVSIFSKKIHPINRLIKTAKLNPNASIILLCKKVKDTSRYGVPKISLISKELFEVDEVVEKPSKPKSSYAIMPIYFFKPEIFSYLNKIKRGKNNELQLTDAIQKTIEYGNKVLAIPMKSYDVDLDVGTPESYKHALDASYKWIH
;
A
#
# COMPACT_ATOMS: atom_id res chain seq x y z
N ARG A 1 -14.63 -12.37 1.80
CA ARG A 1 -14.56 -13.54 2.70
C ARG A 1 -13.86 -13.24 4.03
N SER A 2 -12.86 -12.37 4.07
CA SER A 2 -12.13 -11.98 5.29
C SER A 2 -12.93 -11.07 6.24
N GLU A 3 -13.93 -10.33 5.75
CA GLU A 3 -14.75 -9.40 6.52
C GLU A 3 -15.33 -10.04 7.80
N LYS A 4 -15.87 -11.27 7.70
CA LYS A 4 -16.43 -12.00 8.84
C LYS A 4 -15.42 -12.36 9.95
N TYR A 5 -14.11 -12.34 9.63
CA TYR A 5 -13.04 -12.64 10.60
C TYR A 5 -12.46 -11.36 11.22
N VAL A 6 -12.56 -10.25 10.50
CA VAL A 6 -12.05 -8.95 10.96
C VAL A 6 -13.08 -8.27 11.87
N ALA A 7 -14.37 -8.53 11.65
CA ALA A 7 -15.46 -7.85 12.34
C ALA A 7 -15.33 -6.31 12.27
N ASN A 8 -15.14 -5.65 13.39
CA ASN A 8 -14.99 -4.19 13.48
C ASN A 8 -13.58 -3.74 13.84
N ASP A 9 -12.59 -4.63 13.74
CA ASP A 9 -11.22 -4.30 14.06
C ASP A 9 -10.48 -3.65 12.87
N ASP A 10 -9.52 -2.79 13.17
CA ASP A 10 -8.55 -2.32 12.21
C ASP A 10 -7.69 -3.49 11.68
N LEU A 11 -7.29 -3.41 10.41
CA LEU A 11 -6.56 -4.51 9.80
C LEU A 11 -5.29 -4.06 9.06
N ILE A 12 -4.29 -4.92 9.09
CA ILE A 12 -3.14 -4.85 8.18
C ILE A 12 -3.36 -5.89 7.08
N VAL A 13 -3.26 -5.43 5.83
CA VAL A 13 -3.24 -6.32 4.67
C VAL A 13 -1.83 -6.34 4.11
N HIS A 14 -1.27 -7.53 3.91
CA HIS A 14 0.05 -7.75 3.31
C HIS A 14 -0.08 -8.68 2.12
N GLY A 15 0.43 -8.25 0.96
CA GLY A 15 0.52 -9.10 -0.24
C GLY A 15 1.44 -10.29 0.02
N GLY A 16 1.03 -11.48 -0.41
CA GLY A 16 1.79 -12.70 -0.18
C GLY A 16 2.98 -12.91 -1.13
N ASP A 17 3.12 -12.06 -2.14
CA ASP A 17 4.14 -12.11 -3.19
C ASP A 17 5.28 -11.10 -2.99
N VAL A 18 5.26 -10.33 -1.90
CA VAL A 18 6.31 -9.37 -1.55
C VAL A 18 6.68 -9.54 -0.08
N SER A 19 7.96 -9.57 0.22
CA SER A 19 8.48 -9.48 1.59
C SER A 19 9.20 -8.15 1.76
N ILE A 20 9.02 -7.50 2.92
CA ILE A 20 9.74 -6.27 3.24
C ILE A 20 10.58 -6.47 4.49
N PHE A 21 11.85 -6.17 4.38
CA PHE A 21 12.81 -6.19 5.49
C PHE A 21 13.18 -4.77 5.87
N SER A 22 13.50 -4.55 7.14
CA SER A 22 13.93 -3.24 7.63
C SER A 22 15.01 -3.39 8.69
N LYS A 23 16.11 -2.64 8.54
CA LYS A 23 17.19 -2.57 9.53
C LYS A 23 16.83 -1.76 10.78
N LYS A 24 15.65 -1.13 10.81
CA LYS A 24 15.14 -0.34 11.94
C LYS A 24 13.69 -0.71 12.22
N ILE A 25 12.81 0.28 12.34
CA ILE A 25 11.40 0.05 12.61
C ILE A 25 10.72 -0.47 11.32
N HIS A 26 10.19 -1.68 11.40
CA HIS A 26 9.49 -2.31 10.28
C HIS A 26 8.31 -1.45 9.77
N PRO A 27 8.02 -1.40 8.45
CA PRO A 27 6.92 -0.63 7.87
C PRO A 27 5.56 -0.87 8.53
N ILE A 28 5.22 -2.10 8.87
CA ILE A 28 3.97 -2.43 9.57
C ILE A 28 3.85 -1.64 10.89
N ASN A 29 4.91 -1.60 11.70
CA ASN A 29 4.89 -0.84 12.95
C ASN A 29 4.77 0.67 12.71
N ARG A 30 5.33 1.17 11.61
CA ARG A 30 5.19 2.58 11.21
C ARG A 30 3.75 2.89 10.75
N LEU A 31 3.11 2.00 9.98
CA LEU A 31 1.70 2.11 9.59
C LEU A 31 0.81 2.16 10.84
N ILE A 32 0.97 1.23 11.77
CA ILE A 32 0.19 1.18 13.02
C ILE A 32 0.42 2.46 13.86
N LYS A 33 1.68 2.90 14.00
CA LYS A 33 1.99 4.14 14.71
C LYS A 33 1.33 5.35 14.04
N THR A 34 1.36 5.42 12.71
CA THR A 34 0.73 6.53 11.96
C THR A 34 -0.78 6.50 12.14
N ALA A 35 -1.42 5.31 12.14
CA ALA A 35 -2.85 5.17 12.39
C ALA A 35 -3.24 5.68 13.78
N LYS A 36 -2.48 5.32 14.81
CA LYS A 36 -2.71 5.79 16.19
C LYS A 36 -2.58 7.31 16.32
N LEU A 37 -1.66 7.93 15.59
CA LEU A 37 -1.47 9.39 15.57
C LEU A 37 -2.48 10.13 14.68
N ASN A 38 -3.18 9.42 13.80
CA ASN A 38 -4.15 9.97 12.87
C ASN A 38 -5.48 9.16 12.92
N PRO A 39 -6.22 9.20 14.03
CA PRO A 39 -7.40 8.35 14.24
C PRO A 39 -8.53 8.60 13.23
N ASN A 40 -8.50 9.75 12.53
CA ASN A 40 -9.47 10.10 11.48
C ASN A 40 -9.08 9.57 10.09
N ALA A 41 -7.91 8.93 9.94
CA ALA A 41 -7.52 8.30 8.68
C ALA A 41 -8.16 6.92 8.56
N SER A 42 -8.85 6.68 7.46
CA SER A 42 -9.47 5.40 7.13
C SER A 42 -8.47 4.40 6.55
N ILE A 43 -7.47 4.92 5.84
CA ILE A 43 -6.45 4.12 5.16
C ILE A 43 -5.08 4.76 5.33
N ILE A 44 -4.05 3.92 5.55
CA ILE A 44 -2.66 4.36 5.44
C ILE A 44 -1.92 3.42 4.49
N LEU A 45 -1.37 4.01 3.44
CA LEU A 45 -0.62 3.32 2.40
C LEU A 45 0.88 3.35 2.71
N LEU A 46 1.57 2.27 2.39
CA LEU A 46 3.02 2.28 2.26
C LEU A 46 3.37 2.59 0.81
N CYS A 47 4.23 3.59 0.57
CA CYS A 47 4.61 3.98 -0.77
C CYS A 47 6.13 3.96 -0.96
N LYS A 48 6.58 3.58 -2.15
CA LYS A 48 7.99 3.57 -2.55
C LYS A 48 8.19 4.49 -3.74
N LYS A 49 9.22 5.33 -3.70
CA LYS A 49 9.62 6.11 -4.88
C LYS A 49 10.28 5.20 -5.90
N VAL A 50 9.76 5.16 -7.13
CA VAL A 50 10.24 4.31 -8.21
C VAL A 50 10.47 5.13 -9.48
N LYS A 51 11.30 4.60 -10.39
CA LYS A 51 11.56 5.23 -11.70
C LYS A 51 10.40 5.00 -12.67
N ASP A 52 9.81 3.81 -12.63
CA ASP A 52 8.68 3.41 -13.47
C ASP A 52 7.51 2.96 -12.60
N THR A 53 6.40 3.64 -12.72
CA THR A 53 5.15 3.38 -11.97
C THR A 53 4.13 2.59 -12.77
N SER A 54 4.40 2.23 -14.03
CA SER A 54 3.43 1.62 -14.96
C SER A 54 2.81 0.30 -14.48
N ARG A 55 3.44 -0.36 -13.53
CA ARG A 55 3.04 -1.67 -12.99
C ARG A 55 2.31 -1.59 -11.64
N TYR A 56 2.13 -0.40 -11.09
CA TYR A 56 1.66 -0.16 -9.72
C TYR A 56 0.41 0.70 -9.66
N GLY A 57 -0.30 0.62 -8.55
CA GLY A 57 -1.18 1.68 -8.11
C GLY A 57 -0.37 2.93 -7.77
N VAL A 58 -0.78 4.08 -8.28
CA VAL A 58 -0.06 5.35 -8.13
C VAL A 58 -0.94 6.36 -7.42
N PRO A 59 -0.51 6.87 -6.24
CA PRO A 59 -1.26 7.92 -5.55
C PRO A 59 -0.88 9.30 -6.10
N LYS A 60 -1.86 10.19 -6.20
CA LYS A 60 -1.62 11.63 -6.19
C LYS A 60 -1.49 12.06 -4.73
N ILE A 61 -0.38 12.67 -4.36
CA ILE A 61 -0.05 12.97 -2.98
C ILE A 61 0.19 14.45 -2.76
N SER A 62 -0.24 14.95 -1.61
CA SER A 62 0.07 16.27 -1.05
C SER A 62 0.92 16.12 0.20
N LEU A 63 1.97 16.94 0.34
CA LEU A 63 2.93 16.83 1.43
C LEU A 63 2.35 17.39 2.73
N ILE A 64 2.23 16.56 3.77
CA ILE A 64 1.95 17.01 5.14
C ILE A 64 3.27 17.23 5.89
N SER A 65 4.20 16.25 5.76
CA SER A 65 5.56 16.34 6.31
C SER A 65 6.51 15.46 5.49
N LYS A 66 7.82 15.48 5.80
CA LYS A 66 8.81 14.62 5.13
C LYS A 66 8.48 13.12 5.17
N GLU A 67 7.62 12.71 6.07
CA GLU A 67 7.31 11.30 6.34
C GLU A 67 5.82 10.96 6.25
N LEU A 68 4.98 11.95 5.88
CA LEU A 68 3.53 11.78 5.81
C LEU A 68 2.97 12.58 4.64
N PHE A 69 2.17 11.92 3.83
CA PHE A 69 1.45 12.50 2.71
C PHE A 69 -0.05 12.33 2.91
N GLU A 70 -0.83 13.28 2.43
CA GLU A 70 -2.25 13.10 2.13
C GLU A 70 -2.40 12.54 0.73
N VAL A 71 -3.35 11.63 0.54
CA VAL A 71 -3.61 10.99 -0.75
C VAL A 71 -4.92 11.56 -1.31
N ASP A 72 -4.79 12.32 -2.41
CA ASP A 72 -5.92 13.00 -3.05
C ASP A 72 -6.63 12.11 -4.08
N GLU A 73 -5.90 11.14 -4.65
CA GLU A 73 -6.38 10.25 -5.71
C GLU A 73 -5.49 9.02 -5.82
N VAL A 74 -6.05 7.89 -6.23
CA VAL A 74 -5.30 6.67 -6.54
C VAL A 74 -5.75 6.13 -7.88
N VAL A 75 -4.79 5.79 -8.77
CA VAL A 75 -5.07 5.19 -10.08
C VAL A 75 -4.22 3.94 -10.27
N GLU A 76 -4.86 2.84 -10.68
CA GLU A 76 -4.17 1.59 -11.00
C GLU A 76 -3.49 1.68 -12.36
N LYS A 77 -2.18 1.43 -12.39
CA LYS A 77 -1.35 1.36 -13.61
C LYS A 77 -1.64 2.50 -14.60
N PRO A 78 -1.51 3.77 -14.17
CA PRO A 78 -1.85 4.91 -15.02
C PRO A 78 -0.88 5.07 -16.17
N SER A 79 -1.39 5.43 -17.36
CA SER A 79 -0.55 5.80 -18.51
C SER A 79 0.16 7.14 -18.31
N LYS A 80 -0.41 8.02 -17.47
CA LYS A 80 0.16 9.31 -17.08
C LYS A 80 0.16 9.43 -15.56
N PRO A 81 1.22 8.98 -14.88
CA PRO A 81 1.27 8.98 -13.42
C PRO A 81 1.33 10.39 -12.87
N LYS A 82 0.60 10.65 -11.76
CA LYS A 82 0.58 11.94 -11.07
C LYS A 82 1.66 12.08 -10.00
N SER A 83 2.38 11.00 -9.73
CA SER A 83 3.55 11.00 -8.83
C SER A 83 4.54 9.92 -9.23
N SER A 84 5.74 9.97 -8.66
CA SER A 84 6.76 8.91 -8.78
C SER A 84 6.68 7.88 -7.64
N TYR A 85 5.59 7.86 -6.88
CA TYR A 85 5.38 6.90 -5.82
C TYR A 85 4.49 5.76 -6.26
N ALA A 86 4.94 4.52 -5.99
CA ALA A 86 4.17 3.30 -6.16
C ALA A 86 3.59 2.88 -4.81
N ILE A 87 2.35 2.41 -4.80
CA ILE A 87 1.76 1.80 -3.61
C ILE A 87 2.37 0.40 -3.45
N MET A 88 2.92 0.16 -2.26
CA MET A 88 3.44 -1.14 -1.87
C MET A 88 2.34 -2.01 -1.27
N PRO A 89 2.41 -3.35 -1.38
CA PRO A 89 1.32 -4.23 -0.97
C PRO A 89 1.29 -4.47 0.55
N ILE A 90 1.47 -3.42 1.34
CA ILE A 90 1.21 -3.40 2.77
C ILE A 90 0.35 -2.18 3.09
N TYR A 91 -0.80 -2.44 3.68
CA TYR A 91 -1.84 -1.45 3.92
C TYR A 91 -2.33 -1.52 5.35
N PHE A 92 -2.65 -0.37 5.93
CA PHE A 92 -3.53 -0.28 7.08
C PHE A 92 -4.90 0.16 6.59
N PHE A 93 -5.95 -0.54 7.02
CA PHE A 93 -7.33 -0.21 6.75
C PHE A 93 -8.14 -0.18 8.03
N LYS A 94 -9.11 0.73 8.09
CA LYS A 94 -10.24 0.61 8.98
C LYS A 94 -11.31 -0.33 8.37
N PRO A 95 -12.20 -0.93 9.20
CA PRO A 95 -13.16 -1.95 8.72
C PRO A 95 -14.13 -1.43 7.65
N GLU A 96 -14.38 -0.13 7.57
CA GLU A 96 -15.23 0.44 6.51
C GLU A 96 -14.74 0.17 5.09
N ILE A 97 -13.49 -0.25 4.87
CA ILE A 97 -12.97 -0.65 3.55
C ILE A 97 -13.85 -1.72 2.89
N PHE A 98 -14.43 -2.63 3.67
CA PHE A 98 -15.27 -3.68 3.14
C PHE A 98 -16.53 -3.15 2.46
N SER A 99 -17.10 -2.05 2.96
CA SER A 99 -18.24 -1.38 2.32
C SER A 99 -17.88 -0.80 0.95
N TYR A 100 -16.66 -0.35 0.76
CA TYR A 100 -16.16 0.15 -0.54
C TYR A 100 -15.78 -0.98 -1.49
N LEU A 101 -15.19 -2.06 -0.97
CA LEU A 101 -14.91 -3.28 -1.75
C LEU A 101 -16.19 -3.88 -2.37
N ASN A 102 -17.32 -3.79 -1.67
CA ASN A 102 -18.62 -4.25 -2.18
C ASN A 102 -19.22 -3.31 -3.25
N LYS A 103 -18.70 -2.09 -3.41
CA LYS A 103 -19.17 -1.08 -4.38
C LYS A 103 -18.32 -1.01 -5.66
N ILE A 104 -17.14 -1.59 -5.69
CA ILE A 104 -16.31 -1.60 -6.88
C ILE A 104 -16.80 -2.60 -7.92
N LYS A 105 -16.57 -2.28 -9.17
CA LYS A 105 -16.85 -3.16 -10.31
C LYS A 105 -15.55 -3.77 -10.82
N ARG A 106 -15.66 -4.88 -11.53
CA ARG A 106 -14.51 -5.46 -12.22
C ARG A 106 -14.00 -4.46 -13.26
N GLY A 107 -12.73 -4.12 -13.15
CA GLY A 107 -12.04 -3.20 -14.03
C GLY A 107 -11.32 -3.91 -15.18
N LYS A 108 -10.18 -3.36 -15.56
CA LYS A 108 -9.30 -3.92 -16.59
C LYS A 108 -8.97 -5.38 -16.28
N ASN A 109 -8.99 -6.24 -17.28
CA ASN A 109 -8.77 -7.71 -17.16
C ASN A 109 -9.83 -8.47 -16.33
N ASN A 110 -11.02 -7.91 -16.14
CA ASN A 110 -12.10 -8.53 -15.36
C ASN A 110 -11.74 -8.80 -13.88
N GLU A 111 -10.80 -8.03 -13.33
CA GLU A 111 -10.33 -8.14 -11.94
C GLU A 111 -10.90 -7.02 -11.07
N LEU A 112 -11.10 -7.32 -9.78
CA LEU A 112 -11.40 -6.30 -8.77
C LEU A 112 -10.07 -5.73 -8.27
N GLN A 113 -9.86 -4.44 -8.48
CA GLN A 113 -8.64 -3.76 -8.05
C GLN A 113 -8.82 -3.13 -6.67
N LEU A 114 -7.92 -3.42 -5.75
CA LEU A 114 -7.94 -2.83 -4.42
C LEU A 114 -7.80 -1.30 -4.47
N THR A 115 -7.04 -0.79 -5.44
CA THR A 115 -6.88 0.64 -5.72
C THR A 115 -8.20 1.33 -6.02
N ASP A 116 -9.17 0.65 -6.66
CA ASP A 116 -10.50 1.20 -6.92
C ASP A 116 -11.31 1.37 -5.62
N ALA A 117 -11.15 0.45 -4.65
CA ALA A 117 -11.78 0.59 -3.35
C ALA A 117 -11.14 1.73 -2.53
N ILE A 118 -9.82 1.91 -2.62
CA ILE A 118 -9.11 3.04 -2.01
C ILE A 118 -9.59 4.35 -2.62
N GLN A 119 -9.70 4.41 -3.96
CA GLN A 119 -10.23 5.58 -4.66
C GLN A 119 -11.68 5.89 -4.23
N LYS A 120 -12.53 4.87 -4.08
CA LYS A 120 -13.89 5.06 -3.55
C LYS A 120 -13.87 5.63 -2.13
N THR A 121 -12.99 5.18 -1.28
CA THR A 121 -12.85 5.72 0.08
C THR A 121 -12.57 7.23 0.05
N ILE A 122 -11.69 7.68 -0.85
CA ILE A 122 -11.39 9.12 -1.07
C ILE A 122 -12.62 9.86 -1.59
N GLU A 123 -13.30 9.34 -2.61
CA GLU A 123 -14.49 9.95 -3.23
C GLU A 123 -15.64 10.16 -2.22
N TYR A 124 -15.74 9.31 -1.21
CA TYR A 124 -16.70 9.44 -0.12
C TYR A 124 -16.23 10.38 1.01
N GLY A 125 -15.14 11.11 0.80
CA GLY A 125 -14.62 12.12 1.73
C GLY A 125 -13.83 11.57 2.92
N ASN A 126 -13.45 10.30 2.87
CA ASN A 126 -12.65 9.71 3.95
C ASN A 126 -11.16 9.99 3.72
N LYS A 127 -10.46 10.21 4.83
CA LYS A 127 -9.05 10.57 4.82
C LYS A 127 -8.18 9.34 4.54
N VAL A 128 -7.35 9.46 3.49
CA VAL A 128 -6.33 8.48 3.12
C VAL A 128 -4.96 9.13 3.26
N LEU A 129 -4.06 8.45 3.96
CA LEU A 129 -2.68 8.91 4.18
C LEU A 129 -1.70 7.92 3.53
N ALA A 130 -0.48 8.38 3.30
CA ALA A 130 0.63 7.53 2.87
C ALA A 130 1.90 7.85 3.63
N ILE A 131 2.70 6.83 3.89
CA ILE A 131 4.06 6.94 4.43
C ILE A 131 5.08 6.38 3.44
N PRO A 132 6.25 7.00 3.28
CA PRO A 132 7.27 6.50 2.38
C PRO A 132 8.03 5.32 3.00
N MET A 133 8.45 4.38 2.17
CA MET A 133 9.54 3.46 2.49
C MET A 133 10.81 4.26 2.76
N LYS A 134 11.62 3.76 3.68
CA LYS A 134 12.90 4.36 4.05
C LYS A 134 14.05 3.75 3.27
N SER A 135 15.18 4.44 3.21
CA SER A 135 16.38 3.94 2.54
C SER A 135 16.96 2.65 3.14
N TYR A 136 16.55 2.32 4.36
CA TYR A 136 16.95 1.09 5.06
C TYR A 136 15.89 -0.03 4.97
N ASP A 137 14.78 0.20 4.26
CA ASP A 137 13.79 -0.82 3.93
C ASP A 137 14.16 -1.48 2.60
N VAL A 138 14.03 -2.79 2.52
CA VAL A 138 14.25 -3.57 1.31
C VAL A 138 12.98 -4.37 1.03
N ASP A 139 12.43 -4.20 -0.15
CA ASP A 139 11.31 -4.99 -0.67
C ASP A 139 11.85 -6.08 -1.59
N LEU A 140 11.40 -7.29 -1.40
CA LEU A 140 11.74 -8.47 -2.18
C LEU A 140 10.45 -9.02 -2.80
N ASP A 141 10.33 -8.85 -4.10
CA ASP A 141 9.24 -9.39 -4.92
C ASP A 141 9.56 -10.82 -5.31
N VAL A 142 8.58 -11.71 -5.27
CA VAL A 142 8.70 -13.11 -5.68
C VAL A 142 7.71 -13.50 -6.79
N GLY A 143 7.15 -12.52 -7.49
CA GLY A 143 6.12 -12.69 -8.51
C GLY A 143 6.64 -13.23 -9.86
N THR A 144 7.96 -13.20 -10.11
CA THR A 144 8.58 -13.77 -11.31
C THR A 144 9.78 -14.65 -10.96
N PRO A 145 10.21 -15.58 -11.83
CA PRO A 145 11.42 -16.39 -11.59
C PRO A 145 12.67 -15.54 -11.31
N GLU A 146 12.83 -14.44 -12.02
CA GLU A 146 13.97 -13.51 -11.87
C GLU A 146 13.93 -12.78 -10.54
N SER A 147 12.76 -12.23 -10.17
CA SER A 147 12.59 -11.54 -8.88
C SER A 147 12.71 -12.53 -7.72
N TYR A 148 12.20 -13.76 -7.86
CA TYR A 148 12.35 -14.82 -6.87
C TYR A 148 13.83 -15.15 -6.61
N LYS A 149 14.63 -15.36 -7.68
CA LYS A 149 16.07 -15.61 -7.55
C LYS A 149 16.75 -14.44 -6.84
N HIS A 150 16.44 -13.21 -7.24
CA HIS A 150 16.98 -12.02 -6.58
C HIS A 150 16.58 -11.96 -5.09
N ALA A 151 15.34 -12.32 -4.77
CA ALA A 151 14.86 -12.35 -3.38
C ALA A 151 15.61 -13.39 -2.54
N LEU A 152 15.91 -14.59 -3.08
CA LEU A 152 16.70 -15.61 -2.42
C LEU A 152 18.12 -15.10 -2.12
N ASP A 153 18.80 -14.54 -3.12
CA ASP A 153 20.17 -14.02 -2.98
C ASP A 153 20.25 -12.87 -1.96
N ALA A 154 19.24 -11.99 -1.98
CA ALA A 154 19.17 -10.86 -1.06
C ALA A 154 18.84 -11.30 0.36
N SER A 155 17.91 -12.25 0.55
CA SER A 155 17.55 -12.77 1.88
C SER A 155 18.72 -13.47 2.55
N TYR A 156 19.51 -14.24 1.79
CA TYR A 156 20.73 -14.87 2.30
C TYR A 156 21.74 -13.85 2.84
N LYS A 157 22.00 -12.77 2.06
CA LYS A 157 22.88 -11.68 2.48
C LYS A 157 22.35 -10.84 3.64
N TRP A 158 21.03 -10.91 3.89
CA TRP A 158 20.42 -10.18 5.01
C TRP A 158 20.62 -10.90 6.35
N ILE A 159 20.68 -12.23 6.31
CA ILE A 159 20.79 -13.07 7.50
C ILE A 159 22.27 -13.25 7.93
N HIS A 160 23.19 -13.21 6.97
CA HIS A 160 24.64 -13.36 7.17
C HIS A 160 25.37 -12.05 6.93
#